data_049be5940567105bbfa1c5f62f3cc95b
#
_entry.id   049be5940567105bbfa1c5f62f3cc95b
#
_cell.length_a   1.000
_cell.length_b   1.000
_cell.length_c   1.000
_cell.angle_alpha   90.00
_cell.angle_beta   90.00
_cell.angle_gamma   90.00
#
_symmetry.space_group_name_H-M   'P 1'
#
loop_
_entity.id
_entity.type
_entity.pdbx_description
1 polymer ?
#
loop_
_entity_poly.entity_id
_entity_poly.type
_entity_poly.pdbx_seq_one_letter_code
_entity_poly.pdbx_strand_id
1 'polypeptide(L)'
;MIKKLEHGYEQMLGRTFEGGVELSVGQWQKMALARGFFRNAPILILDEPTASIDAKAEAEIFNRVEKLSKDKTVIIISHRFSTVRNADKIYVIDNGRIVESGNHQQLIKLNGQYATLFNLQAKGYV
;
A
#
# COMPACT_ATOMS: atom_id res chain seq x y z
N MET A 1 -9.77 -2.27 -15.91
CA MET A 1 -10.93 -2.49 -15.03
C MET A 1 -12.15 -1.76 -15.57
N ILE A 2 -12.21 -0.44 -15.55
CA ILE A 2 -13.40 0.36 -15.93
C ILE A 2 -13.92 0.06 -17.34
N LYS A 3 -13.04 -0.09 -18.34
CA LYS A 3 -13.41 -0.47 -19.73
C LYS A 3 -14.13 -1.83 -19.86
N LYS A 4 -14.15 -2.64 -18.80
CA LYS A 4 -14.85 -3.94 -18.78
C LYS A 4 -16.20 -3.87 -18.09
N LEU A 5 -16.57 -2.72 -17.55
CA LEU A 5 -17.89 -2.47 -16.97
C LEU A 5 -18.87 -2.07 -18.08
N GLU A 6 -20.09 -2.54 -18.01
CA GLU A 6 -21.13 -2.33 -19.04
C GLU A 6 -21.37 -0.85 -19.31
N HIS A 7 -21.44 -0.03 -18.26
CA HIS A 7 -21.65 1.41 -18.35
C HIS A 7 -20.38 2.24 -18.11
N GLY A 8 -19.19 1.62 -18.16
CA GLY A 8 -17.90 2.30 -18.03
C GLY A 8 -17.78 3.13 -16.75
N TYR A 9 -17.59 4.45 -16.88
CA TYR A 9 -17.48 5.38 -15.75
C TYR A 9 -18.81 5.69 -15.08
N GLU A 10 -19.94 5.49 -15.76
CA GLU A 10 -21.30 5.68 -15.25
C GLU A 10 -21.85 4.44 -14.54
N GLN A 11 -21.05 3.37 -14.47
CA GLN A 11 -21.46 2.13 -13.81
C GLN A 11 -21.66 2.34 -12.31
N MET A 12 -22.87 2.05 -11.83
CA MET A 12 -23.16 2.00 -10.41
C MET A 12 -22.39 0.83 -9.77
N LEU A 13 -21.69 1.08 -8.66
CA LEU A 13 -20.91 0.09 -7.93
C LEU A 13 -21.55 -0.23 -6.59
N GLY A 14 -21.48 -1.52 -6.20
CA GLY A 14 -22.01 -2.02 -4.93
C GLY A 14 -23.39 -2.65 -5.04
N ARG A 15 -23.57 -3.79 -4.38
CA ARG A 15 -24.83 -4.60 -4.42
C ARG A 15 -26.05 -3.90 -3.79
N THR A 16 -25.83 -2.88 -3.00
CA THR A 16 -26.90 -2.12 -2.33
C THR A 16 -27.70 -1.25 -3.30
N PHE A 17 -27.19 -1.03 -4.49
CA PHE A 17 -27.83 -0.18 -5.51
C PHE A 17 -28.42 -1.06 -6.63
N GLU A 18 -29.60 -0.70 -7.10
CA GLU A 18 -30.22 -1.34 -8.26
C GLU A 18 -29.33 -1.16 -9.50
N GLY A 19 -29.04 -2.26 -10.22
CA GLY A 19 -28.08 -2.25 -11.32
C GLY A 19 -26.60 -2.13 -10.89
N GLY A 20 -26.33 -2.15 -9.60
CA GLY A 20 -24.96 -2.04 -9.07
C GLY A 20 -24.14 -3.32 -9.25
N VAL A 21 -22.91 -3.17 -9.73
CA VAL A 21 -21.95 -4.27 -9.91
C VAL A 21 -21.00 -4.34 -8.73
N GLU A 22 -20.85 -5.55 -8.18
CA GLU A 22 -19.87 -5.79 -7.11
C GLU A 22 -18.47 -5.93 -7.68
N LEU A 23 -17.52 -5.23 -7.06
CA LEU A 23 -16.11 -5.35 -7.38
C LEU A 23 -15.43 -6.35 -6.43
N SER A 24 -14.38 -7.03 -6.90
CA SER A 24 -13.52 -7.79 -6.00
C SER A 24 -12.79 -6.87 -5.01
N VAL A 25 -12.34 -7.41 -3.89
CA VAL A 25 -11.61 -6.64 -2.86
C VAL A 25 -10.42 -5.90 -3.46
N GLY A 26 -9.62 -6.55 -4.31
CA GLY A 26 -8.49 -5.92 -5.00
C GLY A 26 -8.91 -4.83 -6.01
N GLN A 27 -10.12 -4.92 -6.59
CA GLN A 27 -10.66 -3.86 -7.44
C GLN A 27 -11.12 -2.66 -6.60
N TRP A 28 -11.77 -2.90 -5.46
CA TRP A 28 -12.11 -1.85 -4.49
C TRP A 28 -10.86 -1.12 -3.98
N GLN A 29 -9.78 -1.84 -3.66
CA GLN A 29 -8.50 -1.23 -3.26
C GLN A 29 -7.94 -0.31 -4.36
N LYS A 30 -7.96 -0.75 -5.63
CA LYS A 30 -7.54 0.09 -6.76
C LYS A 30 -8.39 1.35 -6.91
N MET A 31 -9.70 1.25 -6.67
CA MET A 31 -10.60 2.41 -6.68
C MET A 31 -10.30 3.38 -5.53
N ALA A 32 -10.04 2.87 -4.33
CA ALA A 32 -9.67 3.68 -3.17
C ALA A 32 -8.35 4.45 -3.41
N LEU A 33 -7.34 3.76 -3.96
CA LEU A 33 -6.08 4.40 -4.37
C LEU A 33 -6.29 5.49 -5.41
N ALA A 34 -7.08 5.21 -6.46
CA ALA A 34 -7.39 6.21 -7.50
C ALA A 34 -8.07 7.46 -6.91
N ARG A 35 -8.99 7.29 -5.96
CA ARG A 35 -9.64 8.40 -5.24
C ARG A 35 -8.65 9.22 -4.43
N GLY A 36 -7.71 8.56 -3.73
CA GLY A 36 -6.65 9.22 -2.97
C GLY A 36 -5.79 10.12 -3.87
N PHE A 37 -5.37 9.60 -5.03
CA PHE A 37 -4.59 10.39 -5.99
C PHE A 37 -5.38 11.49 -6.68
N PHE A 38 -6.65 11.25 -6.99
CA PHE A 38 -7.51 12.25 -7.62
C PHE A 38 -7.66 13.51 -6.76
N ARG A 39 -7.67 13.39 -5.44
CA ARG A 39 -7.78 14.52 -4.51
C ARG A 39 -6.57 15.47 -4.56
N ASN A 40 -5.45 15.03 -5.10
CA ASN A 40 -4.20 15.80 -5.23
C ASN A 40 -3.72 16.47 -3.93
N ALA A 41 -3.92 15.82 -2.77
CA ALA A 41 -3.46 16.31 -1.47
C ALA A 41 -1.92 16.26 -1.37
N PRO A 42 -1.28 17.18 -0.61
CA PRO A 42 0.17 17.17 -0.40
C PRO A 42 0.64 16.00 0.49
N ILE A 43 -0.26 15.45 1.30
CA ILE A 43 0.00 14.28 2.16
C ILE A 43 -0.94 13.16 1.74
N LEU A 44 -0.39 11.98 1.49
CA LEU A 44 -1.11 10.76 1.16
C LEU A 44 -0.84 9.71 2.24
N ILE A 45 -1.88 9.20 2.88
CA ILE A 45 -1.78 8.13 3.87
C ILE A 45 -2.38 6.86 3.26
N LEU A 46 -1.58 5.81 3.22
CA LEU A 46 -1.94 4.49 2.69
C LEU A 46 -1.84 3.46 3.81
N ASP A 47 -2.99 2.98 4.26
CA ASP A 47 -3.10 1.95 5.29
C ASP A 47 -3.35 0.59 4.62
N GLU A 48 -2.39 -0.33 4.74
CA GLU A 48 -2.39 -1.66 4.14
C GLU A 48 -2.86 -1.69 2.66
N PRO A 49 -2.29 -0.84 1.78
CA PRO A 49 -2.85 -0.58 0.46
C PRO A 49 -2.84 -1.79 -0.49
N THR A 50 -2.17 -2.87 -0.12
CA THR A 50 -1.99 -4.08 -0.96
C THR A 50 -2.31 -5.38 -0.24
N ALA A 51 -3.03 -5.34 0.90
CA ALA A 51 -3.30 -6.51 1.73
C ALA A 51 -3.96 -7.69 0.96
N SER A 52 -4.79 -7.41 -0.04
CA SER A 52 -5.53 -8.41 -0.84
C SER A 52 -5.08 -8.50 -2.30
N ILE A 53 -3.83 -8.14 -2.57
CA ILE A 53 -3.29 -8.08 -3.93
C ILE A 53 -2.07 -8.99 -4.04
N ASP A 54 -1.92 -9.67 -5.18
CA ASP A 54 -0.74 -10.49 -5.46
C ASP A 54 0.54 -9.67 -5.59
N ALA A 55 1.70 -10.30 -5.41
CA ALA A 55 3.00 -9.62 -5.38
C ALA A 55 3.33 -8.84 -6.67
N LYS A 56 2.89 -9.32 -7.84
CA LYS A 56 3.13 -8.63 -9.11
C LYS A 56 2.31 -7.35 -9.21
N ALA A 57 1.02 -7.44 -8.89
CA ALA A 57 0.13 -6.28 -8.88
C ALA A 57 0.52 -5.28 -7.77
N GLU A 58 1.03 -5.76 -6.63
CA GLU A 58 1.60 -4.93 -5.59
C GLU A 58 2.76 -4.07 -6.11
N ALA A 59 3.75 -4.68 -6.75
CA ALA A 59 4.89 -3.97 -7.32
C ALA A 59 4.45 -2.91 -8.37
N GLU A 60 3.46 -3.23 -9.21
CA GLU A 60 2.90 -2.27 -10.17
C GLU A 60 2.25 -1.07 -9.48
N ILE A 61 1.53 -1.30 -8.38
CA ILE A 61 0.88 -0.24 -7.60
C ILE A 61 1.94 0.67 -6.99
N PHE A 62 2.96 0.12 -6.34
CA PHE A 62 4.00 0.93 -5.70
C PHE A 62 4.83 1.73 -6.71
N ASN A 63 5.16 1.16 -7.86
CA ASN A 63 5.80 1.90 -8.94
C ASN A 63 4.96 3.10 -9.43
N ARG A 64 3.63 2.97 -9.41
CA ARG A 64 2.71 4.07 -9.75
C ARG A 64 2.60 5.09 -8.62
N VAL A 65 2.50 4.62 -7.37
CA VAL A 65 2.50 5.48 -6.17
C VAL A 65 3.76 6.35 -6.17
N GLU A 66 4.94 5.78 -6.34
CA GLU A 66 6.21 6.50 -6.40
C GLU A 66 6.22 7.57 -7.50
N LYS A 67 5.78 7.22 -8.72
CA LYS A 67 5.73 8.17 -9.85
C LYS A 67 4.75 9.33 -9.61
N LEU A 68 3.59 9.06 -8.99
CA LEU A 68 2.52 10.05 -8.81
C LEU A 68 2.69 10.89 -7.54
N SER A 69 3.64 10.54 -6.68
CA SER A 69 3.83 11.19 -5.38
C SER A 69 5.17 11.90 -5.23
N LYS A 70 5.87 12.20 -6.33
CA LYS A 70 7.20 12.86 -6.31
C LYS A 70 7.23 14.16 -5.49
N ASP A 71 6.12 14.91 -5.50
CA ASP A 71 6.00 16.19 -4.79
C ASP A 71 5.10 16.08 -3.54
N LYS A 72 4.93 14.87 -3.00
CA LYS A 72 4.04 14.59 -1.87
C LYS A 72 4.76 13.88 -0.75
N THR A 73 4.28 14.07 0.47
CA THR A 73 4.64 13.21 1.59
C THR A 73 3.71 11.98 1.57
N VAL A 74 4.30 10.79 1.43
CA VAL A 74 3.55 9.53 1.46
C VAL A 74 3.85 8.80 2.76
N ILE A 75 2.82 8.54 3.54
CA ILE A 75 2.88 7.73 4.76
C ILE A 75 2.24 6.38 4.42
N ILE A 76 3.02 5.31 4.55
CA ILE A 76 2.55 3.95 4.29
C ILE A 76 2.58 3.18 5.59
N ILE A 77 1.45 2.58 5.95
CA ILE A 77 1.34 1.64 7.05
C ILE A 77 1.25 0.26 6.41
N SER A 78 2.19 -0.61 6.71
CA SER A 78 2.21 -1.97 6.17
C SER A 78 3.02 -2.92 7.04
N HIS A 79 2.59 -4.17 7.09
CA HIS A 79 3.36 -5.28 7.64
C HIS A 79 4.16 -6.05 6.57
N ARG A 80 4.11 -5.62 5.29
CA ARG A 80 4.81 -6.25 4.17
C ARG A 80 6.15 -5.58 3.92
N PHE A 81 7.23 -6.30 4.14
CA PHE A 81 8.59 -5.76 3.97
C PHE A 81 8.95 -5.47 2.51
N SER A 82 8.33 -6.16 1.54
CA SER A 82 8.44 -5.85 0.11
C SER A 82 8.11 -4.38 -0.18
N THR A 83 7.14 -3.84 0.55
CA THR A 83 6.69 -2.46 0.47
C THR A 83 7.60 -1.52 1.24
N VAL A 84 7.84 -1.84 2.51
CA VAL A 84 8.46 -0.93 3.49
C VAL A 84 9.94 -0.67 3.18
N ARG A 85 10.66 -1.65 2.64
CA ARG A 85 12.12 -1.55 2.39
C ARG A 85 12.53 -0.42 1.44
N ASN A 86 11.61 0.04 0.59
CA ASN A 86 11.88 1.11 -0.40
C ASN A 86 11.55 2.51 0.14
N ALA A 87 11.07 2.63 1.38
CA ALA A 87 10.76 3.92 1.98
C ALA A 87 12.05 4.69 2.34
N ASP A 88 12.04 6.01 2.16
CA ASP A 88 13.14 6.90 2.55
C ASP A 88 13.39 6.85 4.06
N LYS A 89 12.31 6.71 4.83
CA LYS A 89 12.34 6.60 6.29
C LYS A 89 11.30 5.62 6.80
N ILE A 90 11.72 4.78 7.71
CA ILE A 90 10.90 3.75 8.36
C ILE A 90 10.85 4.07 9.85
N TYR A 91 9.68 3.94 10.44
CA TYR A 91 9.45 4.01 11.87
C TYR A 91 8.85 2.68 12.34
N VAL A 92 9.49 2.06 13.31
CA VAL A 92 8.96 0.87 13.99
C VAL A 92 8.22 1.35 15.24
N ILE A 93 6.95 0.97 15.32
CA ILE A 93 6.08 1.35 16.44
C ILE A 93 5.78 0.10 17.25
N ASP A 94 6.06 0.17 18.55
CA ASP A 94 5.71 -0.85 19.51
C ASP A 94 5.12 -0.22 20.77
N ASN A 95 4.01 -0.77 21.28
CA ASN A 95 3.29 -0.25 22.45
C ASN A 95 3.02 1.26 22.38
N GLY A 96 2.66 1.79 21.20
CA GLY A 96 2.34 3.19 20.95
C GLY A 96 3.55 4.13 20.96
N ARG A 97 4.79 3.60 20.87
CA ARG A 97 6.03 4.38 20.86
C ARG A 97 6.86 4.00 19.64
N ILE A 98 7.60 4.99 19.11
CA ILE A 98 8.61 4.72 18.10
C ILE A 98 9.83 4.12 18.80
N VAL A 99 10.13 2.85 18.51
CA VAL A 99 11.26 2.11 19.11
C VAL A 99 12.49 2.11 18.22
N GLU A 100 12.29 2.17 16.90
CA GLU A 100 13.39 2.25 15.92
C GLU A 100 13.00 3.22 14.80
N SER A 101 13.99 3.90 14.22
CA SER A 101 13.80 4.72 13.02
C SER A 101 15.05 4.79 12.16
N GLY A 102 14.87 4.76 10.85
CA GLY A 102 15.96 4.81 9.88
C GLY A 102 15.50 4.35 8.50
N ASN A 103 16.41 4.24 7.55
CA ASN A 103 16.14 3.53 6.30
C ASN A 103 16.36 2.01 6.47
N HIS A 104 15.97 1.24 5.46
CA HIS A 104 16.11 -0.22 5.48
C HIS A 104 17.51 -0.70 5.87
N GLN A 105 18.56 -0.13 5.26
CA GLN A 105 19.94 -0.56 5.51
C GLN A 105 20.41 -0.27 6.95
N GLN A 106 20.00 0.89 7.49
CA GLN A 106 20.31 1.28 8.85
C GLN A 106 19.63 0.35 9.85
N LEU A 107 18.35 0.03 9.64
CA LEU A 107 17.59 -0.83 10.54
C LEU A 107 18.04 -2.30 10.46
N ILE A 108 18.46 -2.79 9.30
CA ILE A 108 19.07 -4.12 9.20
C ILE A 108 20.39 -4.19 9.98
N LYS A 109 21.26 -3.14 9.86
CA LYS A 109 22.52 -3.06 10.60
C LYS A 109 22.32 -2.95 12.11
N LEU A 110 21.25 -2.27 12.54
CA LEU A 110 20.89 -2.15 13.97
C LEU A 110 20.56 -3.51 14.59
N ASN A 111 20.16 -4.48 13.77
CA ASN A 111 19.80 -5.84 14.18
C ASN A 111 18.75 -5.90 15.29
N GLY A 112 17.81 -4.95 15.27
CA GLY A 112 16.73 -4.82 16.25
C GLY A 112 15.44 -5.53 15.83
N GLN A 113 14.31 -4.97 16.23
CA GLN A 113 12.98 -5.52 15.97
C GLN A 113 12.65 -5.57 14.47
N TYR A 114 12.99 -4.50 13.72
CA TYR A 114 12.83 -4.47 12.27
C TYR A 114 13.58 -5.61 11.59
N ALA A 115 14.87 -5.78 11.88
CA ALA A 115 15.69 -6.81 11.27
C ALA A 115 15.18 -8.22 11.60
N THR A 116 14.75 -8.43 12.84
CA THR A 116 14.17 -9.71 13.28
C THR A 116 12.91 -10.05 12.47
N LEU A 117 11.96 -9.11 12.36
CA LEU A 117 10.72 -9.31 11.61
C LEU A 117 10.97 -9.48 10.11
N PHE A 118 11.90 -8.69 9.54
CA PHE A 118 12.30 -8.82 8.13
C PHE A 118 12.83 -10.22 7.83
N ASN A 119 13.74 -10.74 8.66
CA ASN A 119 14.33 -12.06 8.48
C ASN A 119 13.31 -13.19 8.65
N LEU A 120 12.33 -13.04 9.54
CA LEU A 120 11.23 -13.99 9.69
C LEU A 120 10.36 -14.07 8.44
N GLN A 121 9.98 -12.93 7.85
CA GLN A 121 9.22 -12.92 6.61
C GLN A 121 10.02 -13.47 5.42
N ALA A 122 11.31 -13.13 5.32
CA ALA A 122 12.17 -13.64 4.26
C ALA A 122 12.28 -15.17 4.28
N LYS A 123 12.29 -15.79 5.47
CA LYS A 123 12.30 -17.26 5.65
C LYS A 123 10.94 -17.91 5.32
N GLY A 124 9.85 -17.22 5.47
CA GLY A 124 8.49 -17.72 5.16
C GLY A 124 8.14 -17.72 3.67
N TYR A 125 9.00 -17.19 2.82
CA TYR A 125 8.86 -17.20 1.34
C TYR A 125 9.73 -18.28 0.66
N VAL A 126 10.30 -19.23 1.42
CA VAL A 126 11.07 -20.37 0.90
C VAL A 126 10.19 -21.62 0.87
#